data_48a91fab1042f53af02531f6f90b0087
#
_entry.id   48a91fab1042f53af02531f6f90b0087
#
_cell.length_a   1.000
_cell.length_b   1.000
_cell.length_c   1.000
_cell.angle_alpha   90.00
_cell.angle_beta   90.00
_cell.angle_gamma   90.00
#
_symmetry.space_group_name_H-M   'P 1'
#
loop_
_entity.id
_entity.type
_entity.pdbx_description
1 polymer ?
#
loop_
_entity_poly.entity_id
_entity_poly.type
_entity_poly.pdbx_seq_one_letter_code
_entity_poly.pdbx_strand_id
1 'polypeptide(L)'
;MKFWRLTPRHGTLWWCVDGKDPWSPHSGRAFGFVVRAKDVEEARWLAHQAAGAENETIPGVHPWLDEGYSVCEEIPANGSAEVLIVNFRH
;
A
#
# COMPACT_ATOMS: atom_id res chain seq x y z
N MET A 1 -13.27 5.37 14.15
CA MET A 1 -12.43 4.94 13.04
C MET A 1 -11.01 4.70 13.49
N LYS A 2 -10.34 3.82 12.81
CA LYS A 2 -8.97 3.43 13.11
C LYS A 2 -8.03 3.99 12.07
N PHE A 3 -6.74 4.04 12.42
CA PHE A 3 -5.69 4.40 11.47
C PHE A 3 -5.02 3.13 10.97
N TRP A 4 -4.70 3.11 9.68
CA TRP A 4 -4.10 1.97 9.01
C TRP A 4 -2.90 2.42 8.21
N ARG A 5 -1.84 1.63 8.27
CA ARG A 5 -0.65 1.86 7.46
C ARG A 5 -0.57 0.78 6.39
N LEU A 6 -0.43 1.23 5.15
CA LEU A 6 -0.30 0.33 4.01
C LEU A 6 1.06 0.53 3.38
N THR A 7 1.77 -0.56 3.20
CA THR A 7 3.11 -0.56 2.62
C THR A 7 3.25 -1.70 1.62
N PRO A 8 4.06 -1.53 0.56
CA PRO A 8 4.35 -2.63 -0.35
C PRO A 8 5.10 -3.74 0.35
N ARG A 9 4.88 -4.97 -0.08
CA ARG A 9 5.72 -6.09 0.36
C ARG A 9 7.00 -6.09 -0.44
N HIS A 10 8.10 -6.36 0.24
CA HIS A 10 9.43 -6.43 -0.35
C HIS A 10 10.06 -7.77 -0.02
N GLY A 11 11.10 -8.14 -0.78
CA GLY A 11 11.86 -9.35 -0.54
C GLY A 11 11.63 -10.37 -1.63
N THR A 12 11.95 -11.64 -1.33
CA THR A 12 11.84 -12.72 -2.32
C THR A 12 10.41 -13.25 -2.32
N LEU A 13 9.56 -12.60 -3.10
CA LEU A 13 8.17 -12.99 -3.24
C LEU A 13 7.97 -13.63 -4.60
N TRP A 14 6.94 -14.52 -4.68
CA TRP A 14 6.70 -15.28 -5.89
C TRP A 14 6.49 -14.39 -7.14
N TRP A 15 5.90 -13.24 -6.95
CA TRP A 15 5.63 -12.34 -8.07
C TRP A 15 6.82 -11.47 -8.47
N CYS A 16 7.90 -11.47 -7.69
CA CYS A 16 9.08 -10.68 -8.00
C CYS A 16 9.98 -11.32 -9.07
N VAL A 17 9.89 -12.63 -9.24
CA VAL A 17 10.87 -13.37 -10.05
C VAL A 17 10.65 -13.30 -11.55
N ASP A 18 9.46 -12.96 -12.00
CA ASP A 18 9.12 -12.96 -13.43
C ASP A 18 8.91 -11.56 -13.99
N GLY A 19 9.46 -10.55 -13.35
CA GLY A 19 9.27 -9.17 -13.79
C GLY A 19 7.83 -8.68 -13.63
N LYS A 20 7.06 -9.32 -12.77
CA LYS A 20 5.66 -8.98 -12.52
C LYS A 20 5.49 -8.16 -11.25
N ASP A 21 6.49 -7.36 -10.93
CA ASP A 21 6.50 -6.53 -9.74
C ASP A 21 5.72 -5.24 -10.02
N PRO A 22 4.54 -5.05 -9.41
CA PRO A 22 3.76 -3.82 -9.62
C PRO A 22 4.45 -2.59 -9.03
N TRP A 23 5.42 -2.80 -8.14
CA TRP A 23 6.13 -1.73 -7.47
C TRP A 23 7.36 -1.24 -8.25
N SER A 24 7.61 -1.80 -9.43
CA SER A 24 8.80 -1.48 -10.21
C SER A 24 8.90 -0.03 -10.71
N PRO A 25 7.81 0.71 -11.00
CA PRO A 25 7.95 2.10 -11.39
C PRO A 25 8.59 2.94 -10.29
N HIS A 26 9.47 3.85 -10.67
CA HIS A 26 10.14 4.74 -9.72
C HIS A 26 9.46 6.09 -9.61
N SER A 27 8.55 6.42 -10.51
CA SER A 27 7.81 7.67 -10.48
C SER A 27 6.35 7.43 -10.83
N GLY A 28 5.50 8.30 -10.36
CA GLY A 28 4.06 8.21 -10.62
C GLY A 28 3.34 7.16 -9.78
N ARG A 29 4.04 6.45 -8.91
CA ARG A 29 3.40 5.48 -8.01
C ARG A 29 3.37 6.00 -6.57
N ALA A 30 2.47 5.45 -5.78
CA ALA A 30 2.47 5.67 -4.34
C ALA A 30 3.45 4.68 -3.68
N PHE A 31 4.06 5.10 -2.59
CA PHE A 31 5.04 4.30 -1.85
C PHE A 31 4.50 3.81 -0.51
N GLY A 32 3.36 4.28 -0.12
CA GLY A 32 2.69 3.86 1.10
C GLY A 32 1.60 4.84 1.46
N PHE A 33 0.76 4.45 2.42
CA PHE A 33 -0.34 5.27 2.89
C PHE A 33 -0.52 5.13 4.39
N VAL A 34 -0.99 6.21 5.00
CA VAL A 34 -1.63 6.16 6.30
C VAL A 34 -3.04 6.68 6.08
N VAL A 35 -4.03 5.85 6.33
CA VAL A 35 -5.43 6.20 6.11
C VAL A 35 -6.25 5.98 7.37
N ARG A 36 -7.34 6.71 7.48
CA ARG A 36 -8.33 6.53 8.53
C ARG A 36 -9.52 5.81 7.94
N ALA A 37 -9.84 4.65 8.48
CA ALA A 37 -10.91 3.80 7.95
C ALA A 37 -11.49 2.93 9.06
N LYS A 38 -12.68 2.40 8.83
CA LYS A 38 -13.35 1.57 9.81
C LYS A 38 -12.78 0.16 9.90
N ASP A 39 -12.24 -0.35 8.79
CA ASP A 39 -11.69 -1.69 8.72
C ASP A 39 -10.63 -1.79 7.62
N VAL A 40 -10.02 -2.96 7.50
CA VAL A 40 -8.95 -3.20 6.54
C VAL A 40 -9.44 -3.09 5.10
N GLU A 41 -10.65 -3.52 4.82
CA GLU A 41 -11.19 -3.47 3.45
C GLU A 41 -11.35 -2.03 2.98
N GLU A 42 -11.91 -1.19 3.84
CA GLU A 42 -12.05 0.23 3.52
C GLU A 42 -10.69 0.91 3.37
N ALA A 43 -9.74 0.56 4.24
CA ALA A 43 -8.39 1.12 4.18
C ALA A 43 -7.72 0.78 2.84
N ARG A 44 -7.81 -0.47 2.41
CA ARG A 44 -7.25 -0.90 1.13
C ARG A 44 -7.92 -0.22 -0.05
N TRP A 45 -9.23 -0.07 0.01
CA TRP A 45 -9.99 0.61 -1.04
C TRP A 45 -9.57 2.07 -1.18
N LEU A 46 -9.42 2.77 -0.05
CA LEU A 46 -8.99 4.17 -0.07
C LEU A 46 -7.59 4.31 -0.66
N ALA A 47 -6.68 3.42 -0.29
CA ALA A 47 -5.34 3.41 -0.85
C ALA A 47 -5.37 3.14 -2.35
N HIS A 48 -6.17 2.18 -2.78
CA HIS A 48 -6.31 1.85 -4.19
C HIS A 48 -6.81 3.05 -5.01
N GLN A 49 -7.78 3.79 -4.50
CA GLN A 49 -8.32 4.96 -5.18
C GLN A 49 -7.30 6.09 -5.28
N ALA A 50 -6.41 6.21 -4.29
CA ALA A 50 -5.40 7.24 -4.28
C ALA A 50 -4.09 6.81 -4.96
N ALA A 51 -4.02 5.59 -5.44
CA ALA A 51 -2.80 5.02 -6.01
C ALA A 51 -2.46 5.60 -7.37
N GLY A 52 -1.23 5.33 -7.79
CA GLY A 52 -0.70 5.83 -9.05
C GLY A 52 -0.38 4.72 -10.04
N ALA A 53 0.80 4.79 -10.64
CA ALA A 53 1.20 3.90 -11.72
C ALA A 53 1.24 2.42 -11.33
N GLU A 54 1.35 2.09 -10.05
CA GLU A 54 1.37 0.70 -9.60
C GLU A 54 0.10 -0.06 -9.96
N ASN A 55 -1.02 0.65 -10.13
CA ASN A 55 -2.29 0.02 -10.54
C ASN A 55 -2.32 -0.34 -12.02
N GLU A 56 -1.38 0.17 -12.79
CA GLU A 56 -1.37 -0.02 -14.24
C GLU A 56 -0.16 -0.81 -14.72
N THR A 57 0.75 -1.16 -13.82
CA THR A 57 2.00 -1.84 -14.18
C THR A 57 1.74 -3.25 -14.68
N ILE A 58 0.90 -3.99 -13.98
CA ILE A 58 0.54 -5.37 -14.34
C ILE A 58 -0.96 -5.44 -14.58
N PRO A 59 -1.41 -5.78 -15.77
CA PRO A 59 -2.85 -5.87 -16.04
C PRO A 59 -3.56 -6.81 -15.07
N GLY A 60 -4.67 -6.35 -14.50
CA GLY A 60 -5.47 -7.14 -13.58
C GLY A 60 -4.94 -7.21 -12.16
N VAL A 61 -3.80 -6.61 -11.87
CA VAL A 61 -3.23 -6.58 -10.53
C VAL A 61 -3.49 -5.24 -9.88
N HIS A 62 -4.12 -5.28 -8.71
CA HIS A 62 -4.41 -4.10 -7.90
C HIS A 62 -3.70 -4.24 -6.56
N PRO A 63 -2.42 -3.82 -6.48
CA PRO A 63 -1.57 -4.21 -5.38
C PRO A 63 -2.02 -3.71 -4.01
N TRP A 64 -2.72 -2.58 -3.93
CA TRP A 64 -3.22 -2.10 -2.64
C TRP A 64 -4.42 -2.89 -2.12
N LEU A 65 -5.17 -3.52 -3.03
CA LEU A 65 -6.31 -4.36 -2.65
C LEU A 65 -5.89 -5.78 -2.29
N ASP A 66 -4.71 -6.20 -2.67
CA ASP A 66 -4.27 -7.59 -2.56
C ASP A 66 -3.23 -7.74 -1.45
N GLU A 67 -3.55 -8.55 -0.45
CA GLU A 67 -2.64 -8.81 0.66
C GLU A 67 -1.36 -9.54 0.24
N GLY A 68 -1.35 -10.15 -0.92
CA GLY A 68 -0.14 -10.77 -1.46
C GLY A 68 0.89 -9.75 -1.94
N TYR A 69 0.48 -8.53 -2.21
CA TYR A 69 1.35 -7.47 -2.72
C TYR A 69 1.60 -6.36 -1.71
N SER A 70 0.72 -6.16 -0.77
CA SER A 70 0.84 -5.07 0.20
C SER A 70 0.43 -5.50 1.60
N VAL A 71 0.97 -4.82 2.59
CA VAL A 71 0.63 -5.00 4.00
C VAL A 71 -0.30 -3.87 4.42
N CYS A 72 -1.37 -4.21 5.12
CA CYS A 72 -2.25 -3.24 5.75
C CYS A 72 -2.35 -3.58 7.23
N GLU A 73 -1.83 -2.71 8.07
CA GLU A 73 -1.78 -2.97 9.51
C GLU A 73 -2.37 -1.81 10.30
N GLU A 74 -3.05 -2.14 11.38
CA GLU A 74 -3.65 -1.14 12.23
C GLU A 74 -2.57 -0.44 13.06
N ILE A 75 -2.68 0.90 13.14
CA ILE A 75 -1.81 1.70 13.98
C ILE A 75 -2.59 1.99 15.26
N PRO A 76 -2.08 1.59 16.44
CA PRO A 76 -2.78 1.84 17.68
C PRO A 76 -3.01 3.34 17.91
N ALA A 77 -4.24 3.69 18.29
CA ALA A 77 -4.61 5.08 18.48
C ALA A 77 -3.86 5.75 19.64
N ASN A 78 -3.43 4.94 20.61
CA ASN A 78 -2.72 5.43 21.79
C ASN A 78 -1.24 5.08 21.75
N GLY A 79 -0.71 4.85 20.56
CA GLY A 79 0.70 4.55 20.40
C GLY A 79 1.56 5.70 20.85
N SER A 80 2.83 5.41 21.08
CA SER A 80 3.80 6.42 21.44
C SER A 80 3.88 7.50 20.35
N ALA A 81 4.36 8.66 20.73
CA ALA A 81 4.56 9.72 19.77
C ALA A 81 5.63 9.29 18.77
N GLU A 82 5.21 8.99 17.58
CA GLU A 82 6.12 8.65 16.50
C GLU A 82 5.73 9.42 15.25
N VAL A 83 6.69 9.59 14.38
CA VAL A 83 6.44 10.29 13.14
C VAL A 83 5.66 9.37 12.23
N LEU A 84 4.47 9.79 11.87
CA LEU A 84 3.65 9.08 10.91
C LEU A 84 3.93 9.67 9.53
N ILE A 85 4.48 8.85 8.66
CA ILE A 85 4.71 9.28 7.30
C ILE A 85 3.38 9.16 6.56
N VAL A 86 2.87 10.30 6.10
CA VAL A 86 1.52 10.36 5.56
C VAL A 86 1.46 10.50 4.05
N ASN A 87 2.59 10.69 3.40
CA ASN A 87 2.61 10.81 1.95
C ASN A 87 3.91 10.24 1.39
N PHE A 88 3.76 9.26 0.53
CA PHE A 88 4.88 8.56 -0.11
C PHE A 88 4.83 8.70 -1.63
N ARG A 89 4.10 9.66 -2.13
CA ARG A 89 3.92 9.81 -3.56
C ARG A 89 5.04 10.62 -4.18
N HIS A 90 5.53 10.15 -5.28
CA HIS A 90 6.46 10.88 -6.12
C HIS A 90 5.77 11.55 -7.28
#